data_4e04a9358864ef6df0cbeaa3b6a9e2dd
#
_entry.id   4e04a9358864ef6df0cbeaa3b6a9e2dd
#
_cell.length_a   1.000
_cell.length_b   1.000
_cell.length_c   1.000
_cell.angle_alpha   90.00
_cell.angle_beta   90.00
_cell.angle_gamma   90.00
#
_symmetry.space_group_name_H-M   'P 1'
#
loop_
_entity.id
_entity.type
_entity.pdbx_description
1 polymer ?
#
loop_
_entity_poly.entity_id
_entity_poly.type
_entity_poly.pdbx_seq_one_letter_code
_entity_poly.pdbx_strand_id
1 'polypeptide(L)'
;FIYKKYNVTKKMKLKIFNIIKIIYYLFTLKTNEVRNILLKYPDYIFLNSSSKKNEIMRGYYSNMPFNGQKIRTKMVNNIIEKFSPELIIETGTYFGNTLEHFLSYGVPVYSIEINSEFYFVAKSRFIDNHNLYLYNSDSVSELKKIKKESQRAFVYLDAHWYKELPLDEELRILEKYREVVIVIDDFQVPENSLWKFD
;
A
#
# COMPACT_ATOMS: atom_id res chain seq x y z
N PHE A 1 -6.99 12.65 -49.77
CA PHE A 1 -6.84 11.97 -48.49
C PHE A 1 -7.02 12.99 -47.38
N ILE A 2 -8.20 13.01 -46.73
CA ILE A 2 -8.49 13.93 -45.62
C ILE A 2 -8.05 13.22 -44.33
N TYR A 3 -6.93 13.68 -43.75
CA TYR A 3 -6.55 13.27 -42.38
C TYR A 3 -7.46 13.96 -41.38
N LYS A 4 -8.47 13.26 -40.87
CA LYS A 4 -9.24 13.72 -39.71
C LYS A 4 -8.34 13.58 -38.48
N LYS A 5 -7.82 14.70 -37.97
CA LYS A 5 -7.12 14.78 -36.69
C LYS A 5 -8.10 14.54 -35.57
N TYR A 6 -8.17 13.30 -35.07
CA TYR A 6 -8.98 12.99 -33.89
C TYR A 6 -8.36 13.68 -32.68
N ASN A 7 -9.03 14.67 -32.14
CA ASN A 7 -8.68 15.26 -30.85
C ASN A 7 -8.93 14.23 -29.76
N VAL A 8 -7.91 13.47 -29.41
CA VAL A 8 -7.93 12.51 -28.32
C VAL A 8 -8.01 13.30 -27.01
N THR A 9 -9.17 13.24 -26.34
CA THR A 9 -9.35 13.92 -25.06
C THR A 9 -8.36 13.41 -24.01
N LYS A 10 -8.01 14.24 -23.02
CA LYS A 10 -7.11 13.87 -21.91
C LYS A 10 -7.54 12.55 -21.25
N LYS A 11 -8.86 12.32 -21.17
CA LYS A 11 -9.48 11.09 -20.63
C LYS A 11 -9.26 9.85 -21.53
N MET A 12 -9.27 10.01 -22.85
CA MET A 12 -8.95 8.94 -23.80
C MET A 12 -7.45 8.61 -23.81
N LYS A 13 -6.57 9.61 -23.71
CA LYS A 13 -5.11 9.40 -23.60
C LYS A 13 -4.79 8.60 -22.33
N LEU A 14 -5.42 8.90 -21.21
CA LEU A 14 -5.25 8.18 -19.96
C LEU A 14 -5.74 6.73 -20.05
N LYS A 15 -6.90 6.47 -20.70
CA LYS A 15 -7.38 5.10 -20.94
C LYS A 15 -6.44 4.30 -21.84
N ILE A 16 -5.92 4.90 -22.90
CA ILE A 16 -4.98 4.25 -23.83
C ILE A 16 -3.68 3.92 -23.11
N PHE A 17 -3.14 4.85 -22.30
CA PHE A 17 -1.93 4.63 -21.52
C PHE A 17 -2.11 3.47 -20.54
N ASN A 18 -3.24 3.39 -19.86
CA ASN A 18 -3.54 2.31 -18.93
C ASN A 18 -3.72 0.96 -19.64
N ILE A 19 -4.33 0.93 -20.82
CA ILE A 19 -4.44 -0.27 -21.66
C ILE A 19 -3.04 -0.74 -22.10
N ILE A 20 -2.17 0.16 -22.53
CA ILE A 20 -0.80 -0.16 -22.90
C ILE A 20 -0.04 -0.73 -21.68
N LYS A 21 -0.23 -0.15 -20.49
CA LYS A 21 0.37 -0.62 -19.25
C LYS A 21 -0.08 -2.06 -18.92
N ILE A 22 -1.39 -2.38 -19.06
CA ILE A 22 -1.89 -3.75 -18.89
C ILE A 22 -1.30 -4.70 -19.92
N ILE A 23 -1.28 -4.31 -21.18
CA ILE A 23 -0.71 -5.14 -22.25
C ILE A 23 0.74 -5.44 -21.94
N TYR A 24 1.53 -4.43 -21.53
CA TYR A 24 2.91 -4.61 -21.09
C TYR A 24 3.02 -5.61 -19.95
N TYR A 25 2.15 -5.52 -18.92
CA TYR A 25 2.13 -6.48 -17.82
C TYR A 25 1.74 -7.88 -18.24
N LEU A 26 0.71 -8.02 -19.07
CA LEU A 26 0.28 -9.32 -19.58
C LEU A 26 1.37 -10.03 -20.40
N PHE A 27 2.27 -9.26 -21.03
CA PHE A 27 3.40 -9.82 -21.79
C PHE A 27 4.64 -10.05 -20.92
N THR A 28 4.88 -9.24 -19.90
CA THR A 28 6.08 -9.37 -19.04
C THR A 28 5.88 -10.31 -17.86
N LEU A 29 4.64 -10.51 -17.41
CA LEU A 29 4.31 -11.42 -16.33
C LEU A 29 4.07 -12.83 -16.89
N LYS A 30 5.00 -13.71 -16.64
CA LYS A 30 5.08 -15.06 -17.24
C LYS A 30 4.06 -16.08 -16.70
N THR A 31 3.16 -15.72 -15.79
CA THR A 31 2.23 -16.67 -15.18
C THR A 31 0.78 -16.31 -15.42
N ASN A 32 -0.04 -17.33 -15.77
CA ASN A 32 -1.48 -17.20 -15.92
C ASN A 32 -2.17 -16.73 -14.61
N GLU A 33 -1.57 -17.01 -13.47
CA GLU A 33 -2.05 -16.63 -12.15
C GLU A 33 -2.08 -15.12 -11.99
N VAL A 34 -0.98 -14.43 -12.26
CA VAL A 34 -0.90 -12.96 -12.18
C VAL A 34 -1.86 -12.30 -13.16
N ARG A 35 -2.00 -12.87 -14.38
CA ARG A 35 -2.98 -12.39 -15.35
C ARG A 35 -4.41 -12.46 -14.82
N ASN A 36 -4.79 -13.56 -14.16
CA ASN A 36 -6.11 -13.73 -13.59
C ASN A 36 -6.37 -12.74 -12.44
N ILE A 37 -5.36 -12.49 -11.58
CA ILE A 37 -5.44 -11.49 -10.53
C ILE A 37 -5.68 -10.09 -11.11
N LEU A 38 -4.91 -9.69 -12.12
CA LEU A 38 -5.07 -8.40 -12.78
C LEU A 38 -6.44 -8.22 -13.44
N LEU A 39 -7.00 -9.30 -14.00
CA LEU A 39 -8.34 -9.28 -14.58
C LEU A 39 -9.46 -9.26 -13.51
N LYS A 40 -9.19 -9.82 -12.33
CA LYS A 40 -10.15 -9.83 -11.21
C LYS A 40 -10.27 -8.44 -10.55
N TYR A 41 -9.21 -7.63 -10.56
CA TYR A 41 -9.17 -6.32 -9.91
C TYR A 41 -8.81 -5.17 -10.86
N PRO A 42 -9.47 -5.04 -12.03
CA PRO A 42 -9.09 -4.04 -13.02
C PRO A 42 -9.18 -2.60 -12.49
N ASP A 43 -10.14 -2.32 -11.61
CA ASP A 43 -10.37 -0.98 -11.08
C ASP A 43 -9.23 -0.50 -10.17
N TYR A 44 -8.58 -1.40 -9.43
CA TYR A 44 -7.42 -1.07 -8.60
C TYR A 44 -6.16 -0.78 -9.42
N ILE A 45 -5.97 -1.48 -10.52
CA ILE A 45 -4.82 -1.27 -11.43
C ILE A 45 -4.95 0.09 -12.15
N PHE A 46 -6.18 0.53 -12.38
CA PHE A 46 -6.48 1.79 -13.07
C PHE A 46 -6.69 2.99 -12.15
N LEU A 47 -6.67 2.82 -10.83
CA LEU A 47 -6.74 3.91 -9.88
C LEU A 47 -5.45 4.73 -9.96
N ASN A 48 -5.44 5.72 -10.83
CA ASN A 48 -4.50 6.82 -10.72
C ASN A 48 -5.04 7.79 -9.67
N SER A 49 -4.15 8.27 -8.81
CA SER A 49 -4.36 9.20 -7.70
C SER A 49 -5.19 10.47 -8.00
N SER A 50 -5.50 10.73 -9.25
CA SER A 50 -6.23 11.93 -9.68
C SER A 50 -7.73 11.73 -9.98
N SER A 51 -8.27 10.53 -9.95
CA SER A 51 -9.69 10.33 -10.26
C SER A 51 -10.56 10.30 -9.00
N LYS A 52 -11.06 11.46 -8.59
CA LYS A 52 -12.14 11.65 -7.59
C LYS A 52 -13.47 10.93 -7.93
N LYS A 53 -13.47 9.92 -8.81
CA LYS A 53 -14.68 9.31 -9.35
C LYS A 53 -14.58 7.80 -9.39
N ASN A 54 -14.69 7.16 -8.24
CA ASN A 54 -15.27 5.81 -8.23
C ASN A 54 -16.24 5.69 -7.05
N GLU A 55 -17.43 6.28 -7.23
CA GLU A 55 -18.56 6.12 -6.31
C GLU A 55 -19.10 4.68 -6.24
N ILE A 56 -18.69 3.83 -7.17
CA ILE A 56 -19.26 2.49 -7.34
C ILE A 56 -18.68 1.46 -6.35
N MET A 57 -17.47 1.69 -5.83
CA MET A 57 -16.81 0.81 -4.85
C MET A 57 -16.98 1.24 -3.39
N ARG A 58 -17.82 2.23 -3.11
CA ARG A 58 -18.08 2.74 -1.75
C ARG A 58 -18.73 1.75 -0.79
N GLY A 59 -19.11 0.55 -1.28
CA GLY A 59 -19.77 -0.46 -0.46
C GLY A 59 -18.84 -1.46 0.24
N TYR A 60 -17.59 -1.64 -0.23
CA TYR A 60 -16.72 -2.71 0.28
C TYR A 60 -15.28 -2.31 0.60
N TYR A 61 -14.71 -1.27 -0.07
CA TYR A 61 -13.31 -0.88 0.18
C TYR A 61 -13.19 0.64 0.11
N SER A 62 -12.77 1.25 1.20
CA SER A 62 -12.40 2.67 1.20
C SER A 62 -11.16 2.84 0.32
N ASN A 63 -11.25 3.69 -0.72
CA ASN A 63 -10.10 4.10 -1.53
C ASN A 63 -9.22 5.15 -0.82
N MET A 64 -9.47 5.36 0.48
CA MET A 64 -8.78 6.34 1.30
C MET A 64 -7.81 5.64 2.25
N PRO A 65 -6.70 6.28 2.61
CA PRO A 65 -5.77 5.74 3.58
C PRO A 65 -6.49 5.48 4.92
N PHE A 66 -6.01 4.49 5.66
CA PHE A 66 -6.53 4.13 6.98
C PHE A 66 -8.05 3.87 6.96
N ASN A 67 -8.54 3.16 5.94
CA ASN A 67 -9.98 2.87 5.76
C ASN A 67 -10.87 4.11 5.77
N GLY A 68 -10.37 5.28 5.35
CA GLY A 68 -11.10 6.55 5.33
C GLY A 68 -11.28 7.21 6.70
N GLN A 69 -10.60 6.76 7.72
CA GLN A 69 -10.68 7.32 9.07
C GLN A 69 -9.90 8.64 9.16
N LYS A 70 -10.61 9.76 9.02
CA LYS A 70 -10.02 11.10 8.99
C LYS A 70 -9.21 11.45 10.25
N ILE A 71 -9.66 11.00 11.42
CA ILE A 71 -8.94 11.24 12.69
C ILE A 71 -7.61 10.52 12.68
N ARG A 72 -7.59 9.22 12.30
CA ARG A 72 -6.39 8.42 12.18
C ARG A 72 -5.41 9.05 11.17
N THR A 73 -5.90 9.43 9.99
CA THR A 73 -5.10 10.13 8.99
C THR A 73 -4.44 11.39 9.58
N LYS A 74 -5.20 12.23 10.29
CA LYS A 74 -4.67 13.45 10.91
C LYS A 74 -3.63 13.13 11.98
N MET A 75 -3.85 12.12 12.80
CA MET A 75 -2.89 11.70 13.84
C MET A 75 -1.59 11.21 13.22
N VAL A 76 -1.66 10.32 12.23
CA VAL A 76 -0.49 9.79 11.53
C VAL A 76 0.29 10.92 10.85
N ASN A 77 -0.39 11.83 10.16
CA ASN A 77 0.27 13.00 9.55
C ASN A 77 1.04 13.82 10.59
N ASN A 78 0.40 14.17 11.69
CA ASN A 78 1.04 14.95 12.76
C ASN A 78 2.28 14.24 13.34
N ILE A 79 2.23 12.92 13.46
CA ILE A 79 3.36 12.13 13.96
C ILE A 79 4.50 12.16 12.94
N ILE A 80 4.21 11.86 11.67
CA ILE A 80 5.22 11.83 10.61
C ILE A 80 5.87 13.21 10.42
N GLU A 81 5.08 14.27 10.38
CA GLU A 81 5.57 15.64 10.24
C GLU A 81 6.50 16.05 11.39
N LYS A 82 6.13 15.74 12.64
CA LYS A 82 6.96 16.06 13.82
C LYS A 82 8.21 15.19 13.93
N PHE A 83 8.08 13.91 13.63
CA PHE A 83 9.17 12.96 13.74
C PHE A 83 10.15 13.08 12.58
N SER A 84 9.68 13.51 11.41
CA SER A 84 10.49 13.64 10.18
C SER A 84 11.31 12.39 9.88
N PRO A 85 10.66 11.24 9.62
CA PRO A 85 11.35 9.97 9.41
C PRO A 85 12.21 10.01 8.14
N GLU A 86 13.27 9.21 8.14
CA GLU A 86 14.14 8.99 6.98
C GLU A 86 13.63 7.83 6.12
N LEU A 87 12.80 6.98 6.70
CA LEU A 87 12.10 5.90 5.99
C LEU A 87 10.77 5.57 6.69
N ILE A 88 9.86 4.94 5.93
CA ILE A 88 8.61 4.40 6.44
C ILE A 88 8.60 2.89 6.20
N ILE A 89 8.11 2.13 7.18
CA ILE A 89 7.86 0.69 7.06
C ILE A 89 6.37 0.44 7.31
N GLU A 90 5.75 -0.34 6.43
CA GLU A 90 4.36 -0.77 6.55
C GLU A 90 4.29 -2.30 6.51
N THR A 91 3.58 -2.92 7.45
CA THR A 91 3.21 -4.34 7.38
C THR A 91 1.71 -4.46 7.12
N GLY A 92 1.32 -5.30 6.14
CA GLY A 92 -0.07 -5.37 5.69
C GLY A 92 -0.41 -4.32 4.63
N THR A 93 0.13 -4.46 3.42
CA THR A 93 -0.08 -3.51 2.31
C THR A 93 -1.50 -3.51 1.79
N TYR A 94 -2.15 -4.69 1.75
CA TYR A 94 -3.44 -4.90 1.11
C TYR A 94 -3.45 -4.36 -0.34
N PHE A 95 -4.46 -3.58 -0.73
CA PHE A 95 -4.49 -2.95 -2.07
C PHE A 95 -3.63 -1.68 -2.18
N GLY A 96 -2.94 -1.27 -1.11
CA GLY A 96 -1.99 -0.16 -1.11
C GLY A 96 -2.63 1.22 -0.97
N ASN A 97 -3.77 1.37 -0.31
CA ASN A 97 -4.38 2.69 -0.12
C ASN A 97 -3.62 3.51 0.93
N THR A 98 -3.20 2.88 2.03
CA THR A 98 -2.33 3.49 3.05
C THR A 98 -0.92 3.67 2.50
N LEU A 99 -0.40 2.70 1.74
CA LEU A 99 0.86 2.80 1.03
C LEU A 99 0.95 4.04 0.12
N GLU A 100 -0.10 4.33 -0.67
CA GLU A 100 -0.16 5.54 -1.51
C GLU A 100 0.04 6.81 -0.69
N HIS A 101 -0.57 6.86 0.48
CA HIS A 101 -0.42 7.97 1.41
C HIS A 101 1.02 8.09 1.95
N PHE A 102 1.65 6.98 2.34
CA PHE A 102 3.03 6.99 2.80
C PHE A 102 4.02 7.39 1.71
N LEU A 103 3.79 6.98 0.47
CA LEU A 103 4.61 7.39 -0.67
C LEU A 103 4.57 8.89 -0.95
N SER A 104 3.51 9.59 -0.52
CA SER A 104 3.40 11.04 -0.69
C SER A 104 4.40 11.85 0.14
N TYR A 105 5.02 11.25 1.15
CA TYR A 105 6.06 11.91 1.96
C TYR A 105 7.43 11.96 1.28
N GLY A 106 7.63 11.25 0.17
CA GLY A 106 8.86 11.32 -0.63
C GLY A 106 10.08 10.61 -0.02
N VAL A 107 9.93 9.93 1.10
CA VAL A 107 10.98 9.09 1.70
C VAL A 107 10.84 7.64 1.23
N PRO A 108 11.89 6.80 1.35
CA PRO A 108 11.80 5.37 1.07
C PRO A 108 10.70 4.70 1.90
N VAL A 109 9.84 3.90 1.25
CA VAL A 109 8.78 3.12 1.90
C VAL A 109 9.03 1.65 1.66
N TYR A 110 9.13 0.89 2.74
CA TYR A 110 9.23 -0.56 2.76
C TYR A 110 7.86 -1.11 3.15
N SER A 111 7.17 -1.79 2.22
CA SER A 111 5.85 -2.33 2.45
C SER A 111 5.84 -3.83 2.23
N ILE A 112 5.17 -4.57 3.11
CA ILE A 112 5.22 -6.03 3.16
C ILE A 112 3.79 -6.57 3.09
N GLU A 113 3.56 -7.50 2.16
CA GLU A 113 2.27 -8.13 1.94
C GLU A 113 2.44 -9.65 1.79
N ILE A 114 1.78 -10.40 2.67
CA ILE A 114 1.86 -11.86 2.65
C ILE A 114 0.98 -12.46 1.55
N ASN A 115 -0.15 -11.84 1.26
CA ASN A 115 -1.07 -12.31 0.23
C ASN A 115 -0.58 -11.90 -1.16
N SER A 116 -0.24 -12.89 -1.99
CA SER A 116 0.30 -12.66 -3.32
C SER A 116 -0.67 -11.89 -4.23
N GLU A 117 -1.99 -12.07 -4.07
CA GLU A 117 -3.00 -11.36 -4.85
C GLU A 117 -2.96 -9.86 -4.57
N PHE A 118 -2.97 -9.48 -3.29
CA PHE A 118 -2.89 -8.08 -2.86
C PHE A 118 -1.54 -7.44 -3.21
N TYR A 119 -0.45 -8.19 -3.00
CA TYR A 119 0.88 -7.78 -3.42
C TYR A 119 0.93 -7.42 -4.91
N PHE A 120 0.40 -8.27 -5.80
CA PHE A 120 0.43 -8.00 -7.23
C PHE A 120 -0.43 -6.80 -7.62
N VAL A 121 -1.57 -6.58 -6.95
CA VAL A 121 -2.39 -5.38 -7.16
C VAL A 121 -1.60 -4.13 -6.75
N ALA A 122 -1.05 -4.10 -5.54
CA ALA A 122 -0.26 -2.97 -5.06
C ALA A 122 0.97 -2.73 -5.96
N LYS A 123 1.71 -3.78 -6.32
CA LYS A 123 2.87 -3.68 -7.22
C LYS A 123 2.49 -3.07 -8.57
N SER A 124 1.33 -3.45 -9.12
CA SER A 124 0.85 -2.91 -10.39
C SER A 124 0.46 -1.44 -10.30
N ARG A 125 -0.08 -1.00 -9.15
CA ARG A 125 -0.42 0.41 -8.90
C ARG A 125 0.81 1.30 -8.86
N PHE A 126 1.88 0.85 -8.24
CA PHE A 126 3.04 1.67 -7.87
C PHE A 126 4.33 1.29 -8.59
N ILE A 127 4.25 0.63 -9.74
CA ILE A 127 5.40 0.08 -10.44
C ILE A 127 6.47 1.11 -10.80
N ASP A 128 6.05 2.34 -11.09
CA ASP A 128 6.96 3.42 -11.49
C ASP A 128 7.45 4.23 -10.27
N ASN A 129 7.13 3.81 -9.03
CA ASN A 129 7.55 4.53 -7.84
C ASN A 129 8.91 4.05 -7.35
N HIS A 130 9.92 4.89 -7.52
CA HIS A 130 11.31 4.57 -7.17
C HIS A 130 11.60 4.57 -5.66
N ASN A 131 10.70 5.12 -4.85
CA ASN A 131 10.83 5.14 -3.39
C ASN A 131 10.17 3.92 -2.73
N LEU A 132 9.56 3.02 -3.50
CA LEU A 132 8.87 1.85 -2.98
C LEU A 132 9.73 0.59 -3.04
N TYR A 133 9.84 -0.07 -1.89
CA TYR A 133 10.37 -1.42 -1.73
C TYR A 133 9.23 -2.33 -1.25
N LEU A 134 8.57 -3.00 -2.18
CA LEU A 134 7.40 -3.83 -1.91
C LEU A 134 7.79 -5.31 -1.95
N TYR A 135 7.44 -6.05 -0.88
CA TYR A 135 7.81 -7.44 -0.69
C TYR A 135 6.58 -8.34 -0.57
N ASN A 136 6.60 -9.49 -1.25
CA ASN A 136 5.63 -10.55 -1.03
C ASN A 136 6.23 -11.58 -0.07
N SER A 137 6.02 -11.35 1.21
CA SER A 137 6.61 -12.14 2.29
C SER A 137 5.77 -11.99 3.55
N ASP A 138 6.02 -12.83 4.55
CA ASP A 138 5.58 -12.54 5.91
C ASP A 138 6.39 -11.37 6.51
N SER A 139 5.76 -10.61 7.38
CA SER A 139 6.33 -9.37 7.92
C SER A 139 7.57 -9.63 8.77
N VAL A 140 7.57 -10.66 9.59
CA VAL A 140 8.67 -11.01 10.50
C VAL A 140 9.94 -11.36 9.71
N SER A 141 9.79 -12.23 8.71
CA SER A 141 10.91 -12.65 7.86
C SER A 141 11.49 -11.49 7.06
N GLU A 142 10.66 -10.57 6.59
CA GLU A 142 11.12 -9.45 5.80
C GLU A 142 11.73 -8.34 6.65
N LEU A 143 11.12 -8.02 7.80
CA LEU A 143 11.69 -7.05 8.76
C LEU A 143 13.11 -7.44 9.20
N LYS A 144 13.38 -8.74 9.39
CA LYS A 144 14.73 -9.24 9.72
C LYS A 144 15.79 -8.93 8.63
N LYS A 145 15.36 -8.72 7.38
CA LYS A 145 16.24 -8.44 6.24
C LYS A 145 16.45 -6.94 6.02
N ILE A 146 15.53 -6.10 6.47
CA ILE A 146 15.64 -4.65 6.38
C ILE A 146 16.68 -4.15 7.37
N LYS A 147 17.89 -3.85 6.88
CA LYS A 147 19.04 -3.40 7.72
C LYS A 147 19.13 -1.88 7.71
N LYS A 148 18.21 -1.22 8.42
CA LYS A 148 18.06 0.24 8.47
C LYS A 148 17.97 0.79 9.90
N GLU A 149 18.50 0.04 10.87
CA GLU A 149 18.36 0.32 12.30
C GLU A 149 19.01 1.65 12.73
N SER A 150 19.94 2.17 11.94
CA SER A 150 20.56 3.48 12.18
C SER A 150 19.74 4.68 11.72
N GLN A 151 18.70 4.47 10.91
CA GLN A 151 17.85 5.51 10.36
C GLN A 151 16.63 5.74 11.25
N ARG A 152 16.08 6.96 11.22
CA ARG A 152 14.79 7.26 11.87
C ARG A 152 13.67 6.62 11.08
N ALA A 153 13.00 5.64 11.68
CA ALA A 153 11.95 4.88 11.05
C ALA A 153 10.58 5.20 11.64
N PHE A 154 9.61 5.52 10.77
CA PHE A 154 8.21 5.45 11.12
C PHE A 154 7.67 4.09 10.67
N VAL A 155 7.05 3.35 11.58
CA VAL A 155 6.56 2.00 11.32
C VAL A 155 5.07 1.93 11.59
N TYR A 156 4.33 1.41 10.61
CA TYR A 156 2.89 1.16 10.70
C TYR A 156 2.64 -0.34 10.63
N LEU A 157 2.18 -0.93 11.73
CA LEU A 157 1.93 -2.36 11.85
C LEU A 157 0.43 -2.64 11.67
N ASP A 158 0.08 -3.33 10.58
CA ASP A 158 -1.30 -3.67 10.17
C ASP A 158 -1.39 -5.11 9.60
N ALA A 159 -0.52 -6.02 10.06
CA ALA A 159 -0.38 -7.38 9.51
C ALA A 159 -1.07 -8.46 10.37
N HIS A 160 -2.30 -8.25 10.86
CA HIS A 160 -2.91 -9.12 11.88
C HIS A 160 -4.21 -9.84 11.46
N TRP A 161 -4.39 -10.05 10.17
CA TRP A 161 -5.65 -10.65 9.65
C TRP A 161 -5.69 -12.19 9.64
N TYR A 162 -4.69 -12.87 10.21
CA TYR A 162 -4.60 -14.33 10.24
C TYR A 162 -4.54 -14.85 11.69
N LYS A 163 -4.62 -16.18 11.86
CA LYS A 163 -4.63 -16.84 13.17
C LYS A 163 -3.37 -16.59 14.01
N GLU A 164 -2.28 -16.17 13.40
CA GLU A 164 -1.02 -15.88 14.06
C GLU A 164 -0.79 -14.37 14.02
N LEU A 165 -0.66 -13.77 15.20
CA LEU A 165 -0.33 -12.37 15.37
C LEU A 165 1.20 -12.21 15.31
N PRO A 166 1.77 -11.59 14.26
CA PRO A 166 3.21 -11.39 14.18
C PRO A 166 3.73 -10.29 15.10
N LEU A 167 2.84 -9.55 15.77
CA LEU A 167 3.11 -8.31 16.49
C LEU A 167 4.27 -8.41 17.49
N ASP A 168 4.30 -9.45 18.33
CA ASP A 168 5.35 -9.62 19.33
C ASP A 168 6.74 -9.77 18.69
N GLU A 169 6.84 -10.53 17.61
CA GLU A 169 8.11 -10.70 16.90
C GLU A 169 8.49 -9.44 16.11
N GLU A 170 7.52 -8.76 15.49
CA GLU A 170 7.75 -7.49 14.81
C GLU A 170 8.31 -6.45 15.79
N LEU A 171 7.71 -6.30 16.97
CA LEU A 171 8.20 -5.38 18.00
C LEU A 171 9.61 -5.71 18.46
N ARG A 172 9.93 -7.00 18.72
CA ARG A 172 11.29 -7.43 19.10
C ARG A 172 12.34 -7.12 18.03
N ILE A 173 11.97 -7.16 16.76
CA ILE A 173 12.87 -6.78 15.67
C ILE A 173 13.09 -5.27 15.66
N LEU A 174 12.02 -4.51 15.86
CA LEU A 174 12.02 -3.06 15.81
C LEU A 174 12.71 -2.42 17.02
N GLU A 175 12.83 -3.09 18.17
CA GLU A 175 13.62 -2.67 19.31
C GLU A 175 15.09 -2.35 18.96
N LYS A 176 15.61 -2.91 17.86
CA LYS A 176 16.98 -2.66 17.39
C LYS A 176 17.16 -1.31 16.69
N TYR A 177 16.05 -0.67 16.33
CA TYR A 177 16.11 0.64 15.69
C TYR A 177 16.45 1.71 16.72
N ARG A 178 17.42 2.54 16.40
CA ARG A 178 17.88 3.62 17.28
C ARG A 178 16.82 4.68 17.52
N GLU A 179 16.10 5.05 16.48
CA GLU A 179 15.04 6.04 16.52
C GLU A 179 13.83 5.50 15.73
N VAL A 180 12.80 5.08 16.43
CA VAL A 180 11.60 4.50 15.82
C VAL A 180 10.33 5.04 16.47
N VAL A 181 9.35 5.34 15.63
CA VAL A 181 7.97 5.55 16.06
C VAL A 181 7.14 4.44 15.45
N ILE A 182 6.44 3.70 16.29
CA ILE A 182 5.61 2.57 15.89
C ILE A 182 4.16 2.95 16.12
N VAL A 183 3.34 2.78 15.08
CA VAL A 183 1.88 2.87 15.15
C VAL A 183 1.33 1.49 14.86
N ILE A 184 0.51 0.98 15.76
CA ILE A 184 -0.14 -0.33 15.63
C ILE A 184 -1.59 -0.06 15.28
N ASP A 185 -2.04 -0.64 14.15
CA ASP A 185 -3.47 -0.61 13.79
C ASP A 185 -4.23 -1.69 14.56
N ASP A 186 -5.51 -1.42 14.76
CA ASP A 186 -6.49 -2.35 15.37
C ASP A 186 -6.05 -2.95 16.72
N PHE A 187 -5.31 -2.17 17.52
CA PHE A 187 -4.95 -2.57 18.88
C PHE A 187 -6.21 -2.69 19.76
N GLN A 188 -6.27 -3.74 20.58
CA GLN A 188 -7.40 -3.98 21.46
C GLN A 188 -7.66 -2.78 22.39
N VAL A 189 -8.89 -2.29 22.38
CA VAL A 189 -9.36 -1.29 23.34
C VAL A 189 -10.27 -1.99 24.35
N PRO A 190 -9.81 -2.26 25.57
CA PRO A 190 -10.53 -3.06 26.57
C PRO A 190 -11.95 -2.57 26.86
N GLU A 191 -12.18 -1.26 26.78
CA GLU A 191 -13.49 -0.63 27.06
C GLU A 191 -14.46 -0.70 25.86
N ASN A 192 -14.01 -1.18 24.70
CA ASN A 192 -14.83 -1.26 23.49
C ASN A 192 -15.08 -2.71 23.07
N SER A 193 -16.18 -3.28 23.59
CA SER A 193 -16.58 -4.66 23.29
C SER A 193 -16.96 -4.93 21.83
N LEU A 194 -17.11 -3.91 20.99
CA LEU A 194 -17.39 -4.03 19.56
C LEU A 194 -16.12 -4.39 18.77
N TRP A 195 -14.95 -4.06 19.29
CA TRP A 195 -13.66 -4.37 18.69
C TRP A 195 -13.04 -5.53 19.48
N LYS A 196 -13.37 -6.74 19.05
CA LYS A 196 -12.76 -7.98 19.57
C LYS A 196 -11.50 -8.27 18.74
N PHE A 197 -10.47 -7.51 18.98
CA PHE A 197 -9.13 -7.85 18.50
C PHE A 197 -8.42 -8.58 19.64
N ASP A 198 -7.82 -9.69 19.32
CA ASP A 198 -7.14 -10.56 20.29
C ASP A 198 -5.84 -9.97 20.80
#